data_37c23d3e8d6e441a200c77a8496fa624
#
_entry.id   37c23d3e8d6e441a200c77a8496fa624
#
_cell.length_a   1.000
_cell.length_b   1.000
_cell.length_c   1.000
_cell.angle_alpha   90.00
_cell.angle_beta   90.00
_cell.angle_gamma   90.00
#
_symmetry.space_group_name_H-M   'P 1'
#
loop_
_entity.id
_entity.type
_entity.pdbx_description
1 polymer ?
#
loop_
_entity_poly.entity_id
_entity_poly.type
_entity_poly.pdbx_seq_one_letter_code
_entity_poly.pdbx_strand_id
1 'polypeptide(L)'
;MPSTSTLFHHLSALVVVKIVHTVAWAFFAGCIIAIPIAAWWGNHAAAAWLAAIVLGEVAILVANGWRCPLTTLASRFTEERHDNFDIYLPLWLARHNKLIFGALYVSGLVFAFVRWHES
;
A
#
# COMPACT_ATOMS: atom_id res chain seq x y z
N MET A 1 3.21 20.88 29.22
CA MET A 1 4.20 20.34 28.29
C MET A 1 4.37 18.85 28.51
N PRO A 2 4.40 18.05 27.45
CA PRO A 2 4.71 16.64 27.61
C PRO A 2 6.15 16.51 28.12
N SER A 3 6.39 15.47 28.92
CA SER A 3 7.75 15.19 29.38
C SER A 3 8.62 14.72 28.20
N THR A 4 9.95 14.82 28.34
CA THR A 4 10.86 14.34 27.31
C THR A 4 10.63 12.87 26.98
N SER A 5 10.33 12.03 27.98
CA SER A 5 10.04 10.62 27.75
C SER A 5 8.74 10.40 26.95
N THR A 6 7.71 11.20 27.20
CA THR A 6 6.45 11.12 26.44
C THR A 6 6.68 11.47 24.97
N LEU A 7 7.43 12.56 24.71
CA LEU A 7 7.78 12.96 23.36
C LEU A 7 8.59 11.86 22.65
N PHE A 8 9.56 11.28 23.36
CA PHE A 8 10.38 10.19 22.84
C PHE A 8 9.54 8.97 22.46
N HIS A 9 8.56 8.61 23.30
CA HIS A 9 7.62 7.51 22.99
C HIS A 9 6.81 7.79 21.76
N HIS A 10 6.31 9.01 21.57
CA HIS A 10 5.55 9.38 20.38
C HIS A 10 6.39 9.30 19.11
N LEU A 11 7.64 9.76 19.17
CA LEU A 11 8.56 9.69 18.02
C LEU A 11 8.89 8.24 17.68
N SER A 12 9.14 7.40 18.70
CA SER A 12 9.42 5.98 18.50
C SER A 12 8.22 5.25 17.90
N ALA A 13 7.01 5.55 18.40
CA ALA A 13 5.78 4.96 17.86
C ALA A 13 5.56 5.36 16.41
N LEU A 14 5.79 6.63 16.06
CA LEU A 14 5.68 7.11 14.70
C LEU A 14 6.67 6.38 13.77
N VAL A 15 7.92 6.22 14.20
CA VAL A 15 8.92 5.51 13.42
C VAL A 15 8.50 4.08 13.16
N VAL A 16 7.99 3.38 14.18
CA VAL A 16 7.50 2.00 14.03
C VAL A 16 6.36 1.95 13.02
N VAL A 17 5.39 2.86 13.11
CA VAL A 17 4.26 2.91 12.17
C VAL A 17 4.75 3.16 10.75
N LYS A 18 5.70 4.07 10.56
CA LYS A 18 6.28 4.37 9.24
C LYS A 18 6.99 3.15 8.66
N ILE A 19 7.74 2.40 9.47
CA ILE A 19 8.43 1.20 9.03
C ILE A 19 7.41 0.12 8.62
N VAL A 20 6.42 -0.14 9.46
CA VAL A 20 5.39 -1.14 9.18
C VAL A 20 4.62 -0.76 7.91
N HIS A 21 4.27 0.52 7.78
CA HIS A 21 3.53 1.00 6.60
C HIS A 21 4.37 0.87 5.33
N THR A 22 5.66 1.18 5.40
CA THR A 22 6.55 1.05 4.26
C THR A 22 6.69 -0.41 3.84
N VAL A 23 6.84 -1.33 4.79
CA VAL A 23 6.92 -2.77 4.51
C VAL A 23 5.60 -3.27 3.89
N ALA A 24 4.47 -2.88 4.44
CA ALA A 24 3.17 -3.25 3.90
C ALA A 24 2.99 -2.71 2.48
N TRP A 25 3.38 -1.45 2.25
CA TRP A 25 3.33 -0.85 0.92
C TRP A 25 4.19 -1.64 -0.06
N ALA A 26 5.42 -1.97 0.32
CA ALA A 26 6.33 -2.73 -0.56
C ALA A 26 5.75 -4.10 -0.91
N PHE A 27 5.10 -4.76 0.06
CA PHE A 27 4.45 -6.04 -0.17
C PHE A 27 3.32 -5.92 -1.20
N PHE A 28 2.41 -4.95 -1.02
CA PHE A 28 1.29 -4.80 -1.94
C PHE A 28 1.72 -4.27 -3.30
N ALA A 29 2.69 -3.35 -3.36
CA ALA A 29 3.26 -2.89 -4.61
C ALA A 29 3.91 -4.06 -5.37
N GLY A 30 4.63 -4.91 -4.64
CA GLY A 30 5.21 -6.13 -5.21
C GLY A 30 4.16 -7.07 -5.77
N CYS A 31 3.05 -7.26 -5.04
CA CYS A 31 1.93 -8.08 -5.51
C CYS A 31 1.33 -7.52 -6.81
N ILE A 32 1.14 -6.21 -6.88
CA ILE A 32 0.59 -5.55 -8.07
C ILE A 32 1.50 -5.76 -9.28
N ILE A 33 2.80 -5.61 -9.11
CA ILE A 33 3.78 -5.83 -10.18
C ILE A 33 3.84 -7.31 -10.57
N ALA A 34 3.70 -8.21 -9.60
CA ALA A 34 3.77 -9.65 -9.84
C ALA A 34 2.57 -10.20 -10.62
N ILE A 35 1.40 -9.53 -10.58
CA ILE A 35 0.20 -10.00 -11.29
C ILE A 35 0.46 -10.19 -12.79
N PRO A 36 0.93 -9.17 -13.54
CA PRO A 36 1.20 -9.37 -14.97
C PRO A 36 2.34 -10.35 -15.24
N ILE A 37 3.32 -10.44 -14.34
CA ILE A 37 4.42 -11.39 -14.49
C ILE A 37 3.91 -12.82 -14.37
N ALA A 38 3.09 -13.11 -13.37
CA ALA A 38 2.49 -14.43 -13.18
C ALA A 38 1.58 -14.79 -14.37
N ALA A 39 0.80 -13.84 -14.86
CA ALA A 39 -0.06 -14.04 -16.03
C ALA A 39 0.76 -14.31 -17.28
N TRP A 40 1.87 -13.60 -17.46
CA TRP A 40 2.77 -13.82 -18.60
C TRP A 40 3.32 -15.25 -18.62
N TRP A 41 3.67 -15.77 -17.43
CA TRP A 41 4.18 -17.14 -17.32
C TRP A 41 3.09 -18.20 -17.37
N GLY A 42 1.83 -17.81 -17.52
CA GLY A 42 0.70 -18.72 -17.56
C GLY A 42 0.26 -19.26 -16.22
N ASN A 43 0.79 -18.69 -15.11
CA ASN A 43 0.40 -19.10 -13.77
C ASN A 43 -0.83 -18.30 -13.31
N HIS A 44 -2.00 -18.70 -13.86
CA HIS A 44 -3.25 -17.97 -13.61
C HIS A 44 -3.71 -18.07 -12.15
N ALA A 45 -3.41 -19.19 -11.48
CA ALA A 45 -3.75 -19.35 -10.07
C ALA A 45 -2.99 -18.33 -9.22
N ALA A 46 -1.69 -18.14 -9.47
CA ALA A 46 -0.89 -17.17 -8.75
C ALA A 46 -1.39 -15.75 -9.02
N ALA A 47 -1.71 -15.44 -10.28
CA ALA A 47 -2.25 -14.11 -10.63
C ALA A 47 -3.56 -13.85 -9.90
N ALA A 48 -4.45 -14.85 -9.80
CA ALA A 48 -5.73 -14.72 -9.11
C ALA A 48 -5.52 -14.50 -7.61
N TRP A 49 -4.60 -15.23 -6.97
CA TRP A 49 -4.29 -15.05 -5.56
C TRP A 49 -3.72 -13.68 -5.27
N LEU A 50 -2.79 -13.22 -6.09
CA LEU A 50 -2.20 -11.88 -5.95
C LEU A 50 -3.29 -10.79 -6.09
N ALA A 51 -4.17 -10.95 -7.08
CA ALA A 51 -5.27 -10.02 -7.29
C ALA A 51 -6.21 -9.99 -6.08
N ALA A 52 -6.51 -11.16 -5.50
CA ALA A 52 -7.38 -11.26 -4.32
C ALA A 52 -6.76 -10.59 -3.09
N ILE A 53 -5.45 -10.76 -2.90
CA ILE A 53 -4.73 -10.13 -1.78
C ILE A 53 -4.81 -8.61 -1.91
N VAL A 54 -4.56 -8.07 -3.09
CA VAL A 54 -4.64 -6.62 -3.33
C VAL A 54 -6.07 -6.12 -3.19
N LEU A 55 -7.05 -6.91 -3.64
CA LEU A 55 -8.46 -6.55 -3.49
C LEU A 55 -8.84 -6.41 -2.01
N GLY A 56 -8.32 -7.30 -1.15
CA GLY A 56 -8.52 -7.19 0.29
C GLY A 56 -7.98 -5.87 0.84
N GLU A 57 -6.80 -5.46 0.38
CA GLU A 57 -6.23 -4.17 0.76
C GLU A 57 -7.13 -3.01 0.29
N VAL A 58 -7.60 -3.06 -0.95
CA VAL A 58 -8.48 -2.03 -1.49
C VAL A 58 -9.78 -1.95 -0.69
N ALA A 59 -10.32 -3.10 -0.28
CA ALA A 59 -11.52 -3.14 0.55
C ALA A 59 -11.29 -2.45 1.90
N ILE A 60 -10.12 -2.67 2.51
CA ILE A 60 -9.76 -2.00 3.77
C ILE A 60 -9.66 -0.49 3.56
N LEU A 61 -9.04 -0.05 2.47
CA LEU A 61 -8.93 1.37 2.14
C LEU A 61 -10.31 2.01 1.97
N VAL A 62 -11.19 1.37 1.23
CA VAL A 62 -12.56 1.87 1.02
C VAL A 62 -13.32 1.96 2.34
N ALA A 63 -13.21 0.93 3.18
CA ALA A 63 -13.87 0.91 4.48
C ALA A 63 -13.34 2.00 5.41
N ASN A 64 -12.10 2.43 5.22
CA ASN A 64 -11.45 3.46 6.07
C ASN A 64 -11.39 4.84 5.37
N GLY A 65 -12.31 5.11 4.45
CA GLY A 65 -12.41 6.42 3.78
C GLY A 65 -11.24 6.71 2.85
N TRP A 66 -10.72 5.70 2.16
CA TRP A 66 -9.58 5.77 1.26
C TRP A 66 -8.26 6.07 1.98
N ARG A 67 -8.20 5.82 3.29
CA ARG A 67 -6.97 5.97 4.09
C ARG A 67 -6.56 4.63 4.64
N CYS A 68 -5.26 4.35 4.57
CA CYS A 68 -4.70 3.18 5.27
C CYS A 68 -4.91 3.35 6.77
N PRO A 69 -5.34 2.29 7.49
CA PRO A 69 -5.44 2.37 8.96
C PRO A 69 -4.15 2.81 9.63
N LEU A 70 -2.98 2.47 9.05
CA LEU A 70 -1.68 2.91 9.56
C LEU A 70 -1.50 4.42 9.43
N THR A 71 -2.07 5.05 8.40
CA THR A 71 -2.07 6.51 8.24
C THR A 71 -2.84 7.16 9.39
N THR A 72 -4.01 6.64 9.71
CA THR A 72 -4.83 7.12 10.83
C THR A 72 -4.08 6.97 12.14
N LEU A 73 -3.41 5.83 12.34
CA LEU A 73 -2.61 5.59 13.53
C LEU A 73 -1.44 6.56 13.62
N ALA A 74 -0.72 6.78 12.52
CA ALA A 74 0.41 7.72 12.49
C ALA A 74 -0.02 9.14 12.84
N SER A 75 -1.22 9.54 12.42
CA SER A 75 -1.74 10.89 12.68
C SER A 75 -1.93 11.19 14.17
N ARG A 76 -1.96 10.16 15.01
CA ARG A 76 -2.06 10.32 16.46
C ARG A 76 -0.72 10.70 17.10
N PHE A 77 0.39 10.51 16.38
CA PHE A 77 1.75 10.71 16.91
C PHE A 77 2.44 11.93 16.32
N THR A 78 1.82 12.63 15.39
CA THR A 78 2.39 13.82 14.78
C THR A 78 1.27 14.72 14.26
N GLU A 79 1.55 16.02 14.20
CA GLU A 79 0.66 17.00 13.58
C GLU A 79 0.99 17.23 12.10
N GLU A 80 2.09 16.67 11.63
CA GLU A 80 2.46 16.75 10.22
C GLU A 80 1.43 16.08 9.34
N ARG A 81 1.14 16.68 8.17
CA ARG A 81 0.11 16.19 7.26
C ARG A 81 0.55 16.21 5.80
N HIS A 82 1.85 16.34 5.52
CA HIS A 82 2.36 16.16 4.17
C HIS A 82 2.19 14.69 3.73
N ASP A 83 2.14 14.44 2.43
CA ASP A 83 1.67 13.17 1.90
C ASP A 83 2.50 11.95 2.31
N ASN A 84 3.73 12.14 2.77
CA ASN A 84 4.59 11.05 3.23
C ASN A 84 4.88 11.07 4.74
N PHE A 85 4.02 11.71 5.54
CA PHE A 85 4.26 11.80 6.99
C PHE A 85 4.21 10.44 7.68
N ASP A 86 3.52 9.49 7.09
CA ASP A 86 3.23 8.16 7.66
C ASP A 86 3.99 7.02 6.99
N ILE A 87 4.89 7.31 6.06
CA ILE A 87 5.57 6.28 5.28
C ILE A 87 6.90 6.82 4.76
N TYR A 88 7.88 5.93 4.58
CA TYR A 88 9.20 6.28 4.04
C TYR A 88 9.22 6.22 2.52
N LEU A 89 8.49 7.11 1.87
CA LEU A 89 8.47 7.26 0.41
C LEU A 89 8.81 8.70 0.04
N PRO A 90 9.38 8.93 -1.16
CA PRO A 90 9.51 10.28 -1.67
C PRO A 90 8.14 10.95 -1.74
N LEU A 91 8.10 12.26 -1.51
CA LEU A 91 6.83 12.99 -1.45
C LEU A 91 6.01 12.82 -2.74
N TRP A 92 6.65 12.87 -3.91
CA TRP A 92 5.94 12.72 -5.18
C TRP A 92 5.32 11.33 -5.32
N LEU A 93 6.00 10.30 -4.85
CA LEU A 93 5.49 8.93 -4.91
C LEU A 93 4.34 8.74 -3.93
N ALA A 94 4.49 9.24 -2.71
CA ALA A 94 3.42 9.15 -1.71
C ALA A 94 2.16 9.88 -2.18
N ARG A 95 2.33 11.04 -2.80
CA ARG A 95 1.21 11.85 -3.31
C ARG A 95 0.43 11.14 -4.41
N HIS A 96 1.13 10.48 -5.33
CA HIS A 96 0.52 9.85 -6.50
C HIS A 96 0.41 8.32 -6.37
N ASN A 97 0.72 7.78 -5.21
CA ASN A 97 0.79 6.34 -4.99
C ASN A 97 -0.50 5.62 -5.41
N LYS A 98 -1.65 6.12 -4.96
CA LYS A 98 -2.93 5.48 -5.26
C LYS A 98 -3.24 5.49 -6.76
N LEU A 99 -2.91 6.60 -7.43
CA LEU A 99 -3.12 6.72 -8.87
C LEU A 99 -2.19 5.78 -9.65
N ILE A 100 -0.89 5.80 -9.31
CA ILE A 100 0.11 4.98 -10.00
C ILE A 100 -0.19 3.50 -9.84
N PHE A 101 -0.31 3.04 -8.59
CA PHE A 101 -0.51 1.61 -8.33
C PHE A 101 -1.94 1.17 -8.61
N GLY A 102 -2.92 2.06 -8.52
CA GLY A 102 -4.27 1.79 -8.96
C GLY A 102 -4.33 1.52 -10.47
N ALA A 103 -3.67 2.37 -11.26
CA ALA A 103 -3.58 2.18 -12.71
C ALA A 103 -2.83 0.90 -13.06
N LEU A 104 -1.72 0.60 -12.37
CA LEU A 104 -0.98 -0.63 -12.57
C LEU A 104 -1.81 -1.86 -12.21
N TYR A 105 -2.57 -1.79 -11.14
CA TYR A 105 -3.44 -2.89 -10.70
C TYR A 105 -4.51 -3.18 -11.75
N VAL A 106 -5.23 -2.17 -12.22
CA VAL A 106 -6.27 -2.33 -13.23
C VAL A 106 -5.67 -2.87 -14.53
N SER A 107 -4.55 -2.30 -14.97
CA SER A 107 -3.86 -2.76 -16.18
C SER A 107 -3.41 -4.21 -16.06
N GLY A 108 -2.86 -4.58 -14.91
CA GLY A 108 -2.44 -5.95 -14.62
C GLY A 108 -3.61 -6.93 -14.62
N LEU A 109 -4.75 -6.53 -14.05
CA LEU A 109 -5.96 -7.36 -14.04
C LEU A 109 -6.49 -7.59 -15.45
N VAL A 110 -6.52 -6.54 -16.28
CA VAL A 110 -6.96 -6.65 -17.68
C VAL A 110 -6.03 -7.59 -18.44
N PHE A 111 -4.72 -7.42 -18.28
CA PHE A 111 -3.72 -8.28 -18.92
C PHE A 111 -3.89 -9.73 -18.47
N ALA A 112 -4.06 -9.98 -17.19
CA ALA A 112 -4.23 -11.32 -16.65
C ALA A 112 -5.52 -11.97 -17.17
N PHE A 113 -6.61 -11.21 -17.25
CA PHE A 113 -7.87 -11.69 -17.78
C PHE A 113 -7.76 -12.08 -19.24
N VAL A 114 -7.13 -11.22 -20.06
CA VAL A 114 -6.91 -11.49 -21.48
C VAL A 114 -6.07 -12.76 -21.66
N ARG A 115 -4.98 -12.90 -20.90
CA ARG A 115 -4.13 -14.08 -20.97
C ARG A 115 -4.88 -15.34 -20.56
N TRP A 116 -5.69 -15.25 -19.51
CA TRP A 116 -6.49 -16.38 -19.05
C TRP A 116 -7.52 -16.79 -20.11
N HIS A 117 -8.15 -15.82 -20.75
CA HIS A 117 -9.16 -16.08 -21.77
C HIS A 117 -8.55 -16.72 -23.03
N GLU A 118 -7.30 -16.38 -23.33
CA GLU A 118 -6.58 -16.94 -24.49
C GLU A 118 -6.01 -18.34 -24.24
N SER A 119 -5.90 -18.75 -22.99
CA SER A 119 -5.25 -20.04 -22.64
C SER A 119 -6.21 -21.23 -22.74
#